data_f54c710e5d18ccb2a2e52f5210112780
#
_entry.id   f54c710e5d18ccb2a2e52f5210112780
#
_cell.length_a   1.000
_cell.length_b   1.000
_cell.length_c   1.000
_cell.angle_alpha   90.00
_cell.angle_beta   90.00
_cell.angle_gamma   90.00
#
_symmetry.space_group_name_H-M   'P 1'
#
loop_
_entity.id
_entity.type
_entity.pdbx_description
1 polymer ?
#
loop_
_entity_poly.entity_id
_entity_poly.type
_entity_poly.pdbx_seq_one_letter_code
_entity_poly.pdbx_strand_id
1 'polypeptide(L)'
;HTATDGAFDITIGPLIAVLTNPDLSPRDPSKEELSKAINAIGINKIKLDHESSMATVLCDDIWLDLGGIGKGYALDQMALILKESGINNAMLDAGGSTLLAFGDGPGGSGWTGGLGDPSSPEITLKNNSLSGSGFSERGEHIIDPRKHCRVPMKKYNAWAMAPYAALADALSTAFLVMASEEIHEFCEKH
;
A
#
# COMPACT_ATOMS: atom_id res chain seq x y z
N HIS A 1 -1.56 -5.60 7.93
CA HIS A 1 -2.21 -6.92 7.84
C HIS A 1 -3.39 -7.02 8.79
N THR A 2 -3.16 -6.96 10.11
CA THR A 2 -4.23 -7.19 11.10
C THR A 2 -5.37 -6.17 10.99
N ALA A 3 -5.07 -4.90 10.84
CA ALA A 3 -6.09 -3.84 10.74
C ALA A 3 -6.99 -3.97 9.50
N THR A 4 -6.49 -4.56 8.41
CA THR A 4 -7.22 -4.76 7.15
C THR A 4 -7.76 -6.19 6.98
N ASP A 5 -7.78 -6.97 8.07
CA ASP A 5 -8.20 -8.38 8.08
C ASP A 5 -7.56 -9.21 6.94
N GLY A 6 -6.25 -9.01 6.74
CA GLY A 6 -5.45 -9.69 5.74
C GLY A 6 -5.60 -9.16 4.30
N ALA A 7 -6.39 -8.12 4.03
CA ALA A 7 -6.50 -7.55 2.69
C ALA A 7 -5.19 -6.92 2.20
N PHE A 8 -4.31 -6.51 3.12
CA PHE A 8 -2.94 -6.12 2.85
C PHE A 8 -1.96 -7.06 3.57
N ASP A 9 -1.09 -7.73 2.82
CA ASP A 9 -0.06 -8.62 3.36
C ASP A 9 1.25 -8.48 2.58
N ILE A 10 2.31 -8.03 3.25
CA ILE A 10 3.64 -7.87 2.64
C ILE A 10 4.29 -9.22 2.30
N THR A 11 3.79 -10.33 2.82
CA THR A 11 4.31 -11.67 2.51
C THR A 11 3.75 -12.25 1.21
N ILE A 12 3.02 -11.44 0.42
CA ILE A 12 2.31 -11.82 -0.79
C ILE A 12 3.23 -12.31 -1.94
N GLY A 13 4.53 -12.07 -1.85
CA GLY A 13 5.50 -12.35 -2.92
C GLY A 13 5.40 -13.74 -3.55
N PRO A 14 5.27 -14.85 -2.80
CA PRO A 14 5.08 -16.19 -3.36
C PRO A 14 3.83 -16.32 -4.25
N LEU A 15 2.73 -15.65 -3.92
CA LEU A 15 1.54 -15.62 -4.77
C LEU A 15 1.77 -14.79 -6.03
N ILE A 16 2.45 -13.64 -5.93
CA ILE A 16 2.84 -12.84 -7.09
C ILE A 16 3.64 -13.70 -8.06
N ALA A 17 4.64 -14.43 -7.57
CA ALA A 17 5.52 -15.26 -8.39
C ALA A 17 4.79 -16.35 -9.17
N VAL A 18 3.72 -16.94 -8.63
CA VAL A 18 2.99 -18.02 -9.29
C VAL A 18 1.79 -17.54 -10.10
N LEU A 19 1.22 -16.37 -9.77
CA LEU A 19 0.07 -15.80 -10.46
C LEU A 19 0.44 -14.81 -11.57
N THR A 20 1.73 -14.43 -11.70
CA THR A 20 2.17 -13.38 -12.62
C THR A 20 3.39 -13.85 -13.42
N ASN A 21 3.39 -13.63 -14.71
CA ASN A 21 4.54 -13.84 -15.57
C ASN A 21 5.59 -12.73 -15.40
N PRO A 22 6.85 -12.91 -15.85
CA PRO A 22 7.87 -11.87 -15.79
C PRO A 22 7.53 -10.56 -16.50
N ASP A 23 6.65 -10.60 -17.50
CA ASP A 23 6.13 -9.44 -18.24
C ASP A 23 4.89 -8.79 -17.55
N LEU A 24 4.60 -9.21 -16.32
CA LEU A 24 3.46 -8.80 -15.51
C LEU A 24 2.09 -9.28 -16.03
N SER A 25 2.05 -10.08 -17.09
CA SER A 25 0.81 -10.68 -17.58
C SER A 25 0.28 -11.73 -16.58
N PRO A 26 -1.03 -11.97 -16.55
CA PRO A 26 -1.63 -13.03 -15.76
C PRO A 26 -1.06 -14.42 -16.08
N ARG A 27 -0.83 -15.22 -15.04
CA ARG A 27 -0.43 -16.63 -15.15
C ARG A 27 -1.41 -17.49 -14.37
N ASP A 28 -1.73 -18.67 -14.92
CA ASP A 28 -2.51 -19.68 -14.23
C ASP A 28 -1.55 -20.77 -13.70
N PRO A 29 -1.33 -20.83 -12.38
CA PRO A 29 -0.45 -21.83 -11.79
C PRO A 29 -1.10 -23.21 -11.74
N SER A 30 -0.26 -24.25 -11.66
CA SER A 30 -0.74 -25.58 -11.27
C SER A 30 -1.25 -25.55 -9.82
N LYS A 31 -2.08 -26.55 -9.46
CA LYS A 31 -2.58 -26.69 -8.09
C LYS A 31 -1.44 -26.85 -7.07
N GLU A 32 -0.38 -27.50 -7.46
CA GLU A 32 0.79 -27.73 -6.60
C GLU A 32 1.58 -26.43 -6.36
N GLU A 33 1.85 -25.65 -7.42
CA GLU A 33 2.49 -24.33 -7.30
C GLU A 33 1.68 -23.38 -6.42
N LEU A 34 0.36 -23.33 -6.65
CA LEU A 34 -0.54 -22.49 -5.86
C LEU A 34 -0.56 -22.92 -4.39
N SER A 35 -0.67 -24.22 -4.12
CA SER A 35 -0.64 -24.74 -2.74
C SER A 35 0.66 -24.42 -2.02
N LYS A 36 1.81 -24.55 -2.70
CA LYS A 36 3.12 -24.18 -2.15
C LYS A 36 3.19 -22.70 -1.83
N ALA A 37 2.72 -21.83 -2.74
CA ALA A 37 2.70 -20.39 -2.53
C ALA A 37 1.80 -19.99 -1.34
N ILE A 38 0.60 -20.54 -1.23
CA ILE A 38 -0.31 -20.32 -0.09
C ILE A 38 0.35 -20.72 1.24
N ASN A 39 1.08 -21.83 1.26
CA ASN A 39 1.79 -22.25 2.46
C ASN A 39 2.97 -21.35 2.82
N ALA A 40 3.46 -20.50 1.93
CA ALA A 40 4.58 -19.59 2.14
C ALA A 40 4.16 -18.16 2.53
N ILE A 41 2.88 -17.78 2.44
CA ILE A 41 2.38 -16.46 2.84
C ILE A 41 1.84 -16.44 4.27
N GLY A 42 1.77 -15.26 4.87
CA GLY A 42 1.20 -14.98 6.17
C GLY A 42 2.17 -14.30 7.11
N ILE A 43 1.75 -13.17 7.70
CA ILE A 43 2.57 -12.36 8.60
C ILE A 43 3.02 -13.13 9.86
N ASN A 44 2.28 -14.17 10.26
CA ASN A 44 2.63 -15.05 11.37
C ASN A 44 3.90 -15.89 11.13
N LYS A 45 4.42 -15.89 9.90
CA LYS A 45 5.70 -16.54 9.53
C LYS A 45 6.91 -15.62 9.71
N ILE A 46 6.67 -14.40 10.18
CA ILE A 46 7.71 -13.45 10.54
C ILE A 46 7.58 -13.13 12.02
N LYS A 47 8.64 -13.37 12.77
CA LYS A 47 8.74 -12.94 14.16
C LYS A 47 9.55 -11.66 14.22
N LEU A 48 8.96 -10.60 14.77
CA LEU A 48 9.63 -9.34 15.02
C LEU A 48 10.10 -9.30 16.48
N ASP A 49 11.35 -8.93 16.67
CA ASP A 49 11.94 -8.62 17.96
C ASP A 49 12.30 -7.13 17.96
N HIS A 50 11.52 -6.34 18.68
CA HIS A 50 11.70 -4.89 18.73
C HIS A 50 12.90 -4.47 19.59
N GLU A 51 13.29 -5.29 20.58
CA GLU A 51 14.42 -4.97 21.44
C GLU A 51 15.76 -5.11 20.69
N SER A 52 15.89 -6.18 19.92
CA SER A 52 17.10 -6.42 19.09
C SER A 52 17.01 -5.83 17.69
N SER A 53 15.87 -5.23 17.29
CA SER A 53 15.57 -4.76 15.94
C SER A 53 15.77 -5.86 14.87
N MET A 54 15.37 -7.09 15.20
CA MET A 54 15.52 -8.25 14.33
C MET A 54 14.17 -8.74 13.79
N ALA A 55 14.18 -9.17 12.54
CA ALA A 55 13.09 -9.94 11.95
C ALA A 55 13.59 -11.36 11.66
N THR A 56 12.91 -12.37 12.21
CA THR A 56 13.21 -13.78 11.99
C THR A 56 12.17 -14.38 11.07
N VAL A 57 12.61 -14.97 9.99
CA VAL A 57 11.76 -15.72 9.05
C VAL A 57 11.61 -17.16 9.56
N LEU A 58 10.36 -17.64 9.61
CA LEU A 58 10.02 -18.97 10.13
C LEU A 58 9.76 -20.01 9.01
N CYS A 59 9.94 -19.62 7.75
CA CYS A 59 9.67 -20.47 6.58
C CYS A 59 10.62 -20.09 5.44
N ASP A 60 11.20 -21.09 4.76
CA ASP A 60 12.27 -20.89 3.76
C ASP A 60 11.79 -20.23 2.45
N ASP A 61 10.53 -20.40 2.08
CA ASP A 61 9.97 -19.92 0.81
C ASP A 61 9.29 -18.54 0.93
N ILE A 62 9.43 -17.82 2.04
CA ILE A 62 8.80 -16.51 2.22
C ILE A 62 9.51 -15.46 1.36
N TRP A 63 8.72 -14.60 0.73
CA TRP A 63 9.19 -13.46 -0.01
C TRP A 63 8.34 -12.24 0.31
N LEU A 64 8.99 -11.14 0.74
CA LEU A 64 8.33 -9.89 1.06
C LEU A 64 8.21 -9.01 -0.18
N ASP A 65 7.01 -8.57 -0.47
CA ASP A 65 6.74 -7.52 -1.44
C ASP A 65 6.36 -6.22 -0.73
N LEU A 66 7.13 -5.18 -0.95
CA LEU A 66 6.93 -3.85 -0.37
C LEU A 66 6.32 -2.86 -1.38
N GLY A 67 5.86 -3.33 -2.53
CA GLY A 67 5.34 -2.49 -3.61
C GLY A 67 4.16 -1.60 -3.21
N GLY A 68 3.34 -2.06 -2.26
CA GLY A 68 2.18 -1.31 -1.77
C GLY A 68 2.41 -0.52 -0.46
N ILE A 69 3.67 -0.33 -0.02
CA ILE A 69 3.99 0.42 1.21
C ILE A 69 5.30 1.20 1.09
N GLY A 70 6.19 0.78 0.18
CA GLY A 70 7.56 1.28 0.14
C GLY A 70 7.67 2.75 -0.27
N LYS A 71 6.80 3.23 -1.16
CA LYS A 71 6.78 4.64 -1.55
C LYS A 71 6.38 5.52 -0.37
N GLY A 72 5.31 5.13 0.32
CA GLY A 72 4.85 5.83 1.51
C GLY A 72 5.90 5.87 2.60
N TYR A 73 6.55 4.75 2.89
CA TYR A 73 7.64 4.69 3.87
C TYR A 73 8.81 5.62 3.50
N ALA A 74 9.20 5.66 2.23
CA ALA A 74 10.24 6.56 1.76
C ALA A 74 9.87 8.03 2.00
N LEU A 75 8.63 8.44 1.72
CA LEU A 75 8.16 9.80 1.99
C LEU A 75 8.16 10.12 3.48
N ASP A 76 7.75 9.19 4.34
CA ASP A 76 7.78 9.38 5.79
C ASP A 76 9.22 9.62 6.28
N GLN A 77 10.21 8.84 5.79
CA GLN A 77 11.62 9.04 6.13
C GLN A 77 12.16 10.37 5.60
N MET A 78 11.82 10.75 4.36
CA MET A 78 12.20 12.05 3.79
C MET A 78 11.62 13.21 4.61
N ALA A 79 10.36 13.11 5.04
CA ALA A 79 9.73 14.14 5.87
C ALA A 79 10.43 14.31 7.23
N LEU A 80 10.90 13.21 7.86
CA LEU A 80 11.71 13.27 9.08
C LEU A 80 13.01 14.03 8.85
N ILE A 81 13.77 13.69 7.81
CA ILE A 81 15.04 14.34 7.47
C ILE A 81 14.84 15.84 7.20
N LEU A 82 13.78 16.21 6.47
CA LEU A 82 13.47 17.61 6.18
C LEU A 82 13.15 18.38 7.47
N LYS A 83 12.34 17.82 8.36
CA LYS A 83 12.01 18.43 9.66
C LYS A 83 13.24 18.60 10.56
N GLU A 84 14.12 17.61 10.62
CA GLU A 84 15.40 17.68 11.33
C GLU A 84 16.32 18.76 10.76
N SER A 85 16.21 19.03 9.44
CA SER A 85 16.93 20.11 8.74
C SER A 85 16.26 21.48 8.89
N GLY A 86 15.21 21.61 9.72
CA GLY A 86 14.50 22.86 9.99
C GLY A 86 13.43 23.23 8.95
N ILE A 87 13.13 22.35 7.99
CA ILE A 87 12.07 22.54 7.01
C ILE A 87 10.75 22.06 7.61
N ASN A 88 9.87 22.98 7.97
CA ASN A 88 8.60 22.69 8.65
C ASN A 88 7.37 22.85 7.74
N ASN A 89 7.57 23.06 6.45
CA ASN A 89 6.49 23.30 5.50
C ASN A 89 6.89 22.74 4.14
N ALA A 90 6.35 21.59 3.76
CA ALA A 90 6.65 20.93 2.50
C ALA A 90 5.54 19.98 2.05
N MET A 91 5.48 19.74 0.74
CA MET A 91 4.75 18.65 0.12
C MET A 91 5.73 17.76 -0.65
N LEU A 92 5.63 16.48 -0.45
CA LEU A 92 6.44 15.44 -1.09
C LEU A 92 5.54 14.59 -1.99
N ASP A 93 6.06 14.21 -3.15
CA ASP A 93 5.34 13.39 -4.13
C ASP A 93 6.21 12.20 -4.56
N ALA A 94 5.68 11.00 -4.45
CA ALA A 94 6.28 9.76 -4.94
C ALA A 94 5.57 9.29 -6.21
N GLY A 95 5.89 9.91 -7.34
CA GLY A 95 5.44 9.50 -8.66
C GLY A 95 3.94 9.66 -8.90
N GLY A 96 3.31 10.70 -8.33
CA GLY A 96 1.90 11.03 -8.51
C GLY A 96 0.91 10.08 -7.86
N SER A 97 1.38 9.01 -7.23
CA SER A 97 0.49 8.02 -6.58
C SER A 97 0.45 8.13 -5.06
N THR A 98 1.46 8.74 -4.44
CA THR A 98 1.51 8.93 -2.99
C THR A 98 2.06 10.31 -2.68
N LEU A 99 1.29 11.08 -1.91
CA LEU A 99 1.60 12.43 -1.48
C LEU A 99 1.71 12.48 0.04
N LEU A 100 2.66 13.26 0.56
CA LEU A 100 2.77 13.60 1.97
C LEU A 100 2.93 15.10 2.09
N ALA A 101 2.13 15.74 2.93
CA ALA A 101 2.21 17.17 3.17
C ALA A 101 2.31 17.47 4.67
N PHE A 102 3.15 18.43 5.01
CA PHE A 102 3.24 18.95 6.37
C PHE A 102 3.43 20.47 6.38
N GLY A 103 3.01 21.08 7.49
CA GLY A 103 2.94 22.53 7.63
C GLY A 103 1.72 23.16 6.97
N ASP A 104 1.73 24.47 6.86
CA ASP A 104 0.55 25.26 6.47
C ASP A 104 0.37 25.45 4.96
N GLY A 105 1.35 25.05 4.16
CA GLY A 105 1.32 25.22 2.71
C GLY A 105 1.35 26.69 2.25
N PRO A 106 1.31 26.93 0.93
CA PRO A 106 1.19 28.27 0.38
C PRO A 106 -0.15 28.90 0.80
N GLY A 107 -0.12 30.05 1.45
CA GLY A 107 -1.34 30.74 1.88
C GLY A 107 -1.95 30.28 3.21
N GLY A 108 -1.33 29.33 3.93
CA GLY A 108 -1.71 28.96 5.30
C GLY A 108 -2.85 27.97 5.44
N SER A 109 -3.46 27.50 4.33
CA SER A 109 -4.62 26.60 4.34
C SER A 109 -4.27 25.12 4.12
N GLY A 110 -2.99 24.78 3.96
CA GLY A 110 -2.52 23.45 3.60
C GLY A 110 -2.02 23.39 2.15
N TRP A 111 -1.76 22.19 1.68
CA TRP A 111 -1.26 21.90 0.35
C TRP A 111 -2.35 21.27 -0.50
N THR A 112 -2.53 21.75 -1.73
CA THR A 112 -3.51 21.15 -2.64
C THR A 112 -2.92 19.95 -3.34
N GLY A 113 -3.56 18.79 -3.21
CA GLY A 113 -3.26 17.55 -3.92
C GLY A 113 -4.42 17.14 -4.82
N GLY A 114 -4.12 16.50 -5.94
CA GLY A 114 -5.11 15.94 -6.86
C GLY A 114 -5.20 14.42 -6.78
N LEU A 115 -6.32 13.88 -7.23
CA LEU A 115 -6.57 12.44 -7.31
C LEU A 115 -6.11 11.83 -8.66
N GLY A 116 -5.19 12.47 -9.37
CA GLY A 116 -4.62 11.98 -10.64
C GLY A 116 -5.47 12.24 -11.88
N ASP A 117 -6.71 12.69 -11.73
CA ASP A 117 -7.61 13.10 -12.81
C ASP A 117 -7.93 14.60 -12.66
N PRO A 118 -7.72 15.44 -13.71
CA PRO A 118 -8.02 16.86 -13.66
C PRO A 118 -9.49 17.20 -13.33
N SER A 119 -10.41 16.27 -13.54
CA SER A 119 -11.83 16.42 -13.18
C SER A 119 -12.15 16.02 -11.74
N SER A 120 -11.20 15.41 -11.04
CA SER A 120 -11.38 15.02 -9.63
C SER A 120 -11.30 16.23 -8.71
N PRO A 121 -12.02 16.22 -7.58
CA PRO A 121 -11.95 17.31 -6.61
C PRO A 121 -10.53 17.44 -6.06
N GLU A 122 -10.10 18.69 -5.90
CA GLU A 122 -8.87 19.00 -5.18
C GLU A 122 -9.03 18.66 -3.70
N ILE A 123 -8.00 18.03 -3.14
CA ILE A 123 -7.95 17.67 -1.72
C ILE A 123 -6.88 18.53 -1.04
N THR A 124 -7.25 19.12 0.09
CA THR A 124 -6.29 19.84 0.94
C THR A 124 -5.62 18.88 1.91
N LEU A 125 -4.29 18.82 1.85
CA LEU A 125 -3.44 18.04 2.74
C LEU A 125 -2.78 18.97 3.75
N LYS A 126 -2.94 18.66 5.03
CA LYS A 126 -2.27 19.38 6.13
C LYS A 126 -1.86 18.40 7.22
N ASN A 127 -0.55 18.14 7.33
CA ASN A 127 0.02 17.14 8.24
C ASN A 127 -0.59 15.73 8.03
N ASN A 128 -0.81 15.35 6.80
CA ASN A 128 -1.34 14.05 6.40
C ASN A 128 -0.83 13.65 5.02
N SER A 129 -1.21 12.46 4.61
CA SER A 129 -0.79 11.84 3.35
C SER A 129 -2.00 11.33 2.59
N LEU A 130 -1.89 11.29 1.27
CA LEU A 130 -2.87 10.74 0.34
C LEU A 130 -2.16 9.73 -0.55
N SER A 131 -2.68 8.52 -0.68
CA SER A 131 -2.18 7.56 -1.65
C SER A 131 -3.29 6.95 -2.49
N GLY A 132 -2.99 6.68 -3.75
CA GLY A 132 -3.89 6.05 -4.70
C GLY A 132 -3.32 4.77 -5.28
N SER A 133 -4.18 3.76 -5.44
CA SER A 133 -3.90 2.51 -6.11
C SER A 133 -4.93 2.24 -7.19
N GLY A 134 -4.51 1.63 -8.31
CA GLY A 134 -5.38 1.36 -9.44
C GLY A 134 -4.77 0.37 -10.42
N PHE A 135 -5.52 0.06 -11.46
CA PHE A 135 -5.13 -0.92 -12.49
C PHE A 135 -4.57 -0.28 -13.77
N SER A 136 -4.57 1.07 -13.88
CA SER A 136 -4.25 1.78 -15.12
C SER A 136 -2.82 1.61 -15.60
N GLU A 137 -1.85 1.49 -14.68
CA GLU A 137 -0.43 1.45 -15.06
C GLU A 137 0.12 0.03 -15.22
N ARG A 138 -0.38 -0.95 -14.46
CA ARG A 138 0.18 -2.31 -14.37
C ARG A 138 -0.83 -3.42 -14.65
N GLY A 139 -2.06 -3.09 -15.10
CA GLY A 139 -3.09 -4.09 -15.34
C GLY A 139 -3.50 -4.89 -14.09
N GLU A 140 -3.81 -6.17 -14.25
CA GLU A 140 -4.32 -7.06 -13.20
C GLU A 140 -3.21 -7.57 -12.25
N HIS A 141 -2.45 -6.67 -11.66
CA HIS A 141 -1.33 -7.00 -10.77
C HIS A 141 -1.74 -7.15 -9.29
N ILE A 142 -2.94 -6.72 -8.92
CA ILE A 142 -3.41 -6.79 -7.53
C ILE A 142 -3.90 -8.21 -7.21
N ILE A 143 -3.41 -8.76 -6.12
CA ILE A 143 -3.78 -10.09 -5.63
C ILE A 143 -4.51 -9.94 -4.29
N ASP A 144 -5.61 -10.66 -4.10
CA ASP A 144 -6.27 -10.78 -2.80
C ASP A 144 -5.55 -11.87 -1.97
N PRO A 145 -4.83 -11.50 -0.90
CA PRO A 145 -4.10 -12.47 -0.08
C PRO A 145 -5.03 -13.46 0.62
N ARG A 146 -6.29 -13.08 0.87
CA ARG A 146 -7.31 -13.87 1.57
C ARG A 146 -7.93 -14.93 0.66
N LYS A 147 -8.07 -14.61 -0.63
CA LYS A 147 -8.67 -15.49 -1.64
C LYS A 147 -7.65 -16.21 -2.51
N HIS A 148 -6.37 -15.85 -2.37
CA HIS A 148 -5.25 -16.42 -3.13
C HIS A 148 -5.44 -16.32 -4.64
N CYS A 149 -6.01 -15.23 -5.12
CA CYS A 149 -6.28 -15.00 -6.53
C CYS A 149 -6.12 -13.53 -6.90
N ARG A 150 -6.00 -13.26 -8.20
CA ARG A 150 -6.00 -11.88 -8.69
C ARG A 150 -7.36 -11.23 -8.45
N VAL A 151 -7.30 -9.95 -8.07
CA VAL A 151 -8.49 -9.11 -8.02
C VAL A 151 -8.89 -8.78 -9.47
N PRO A 152 -10.13 -9.02 -9.88
CA PRO A 152 -10.60 -8.64 -11.22
C PRO A 152 -10.39 -7.13 -11.44
N MET A 153 -9.97 -6.77 -12.66
CA MET A 153 -9.75 -5.36 -13.00
C MET A 153 -11.02 -4.54 -12.77
N LYS A 154 -10.89 -3.53 -11.92
CA LYS A 154 -11.95 -2.59 -11.60
C LYS A 154 -11.76 -1.30 -12.41
N LYS A 155 -12.86 -0.66 -12.77
CA LYS A 155 -12.86 0.62 -13.51
C LYS A 155 -12.63 1.84 -12.60
N TYR A 156 -12.24 1.63 -11.35
CA TYR A 156 -12.03 2.68 -10.37
C TYR A 156 -10.70 2.48 -9.64
N ASN A 157 -10.15 3.57 -9.17
CA ASN A 157 -9.01 3.61 -8.27
C ASN A 157 -9.51 3.65 -6.82
N ALA A 158 -8.68 3.19 -5.90
CA ALA A 158 -8.91 3.37 -4.47
C ALA A 158 -7.92 4.39 -3.91
N TRP A 159 -8.40 5.29 -3.07
CA TRP A 159 -7.60 6.33 -2.43
C TRP A 159 -7.74 6.23 -0.92
N ALA A 160 -6.65 6.44 -0.23
CA ALA A 160 -6.63 6.48 1.23
C ALA A 160 -5.89 7.71 1.73
N MET A 161 -6.47 8.38 2.72
CA MET A 161 -5.84 9.46 3.46
C MET A 161 -5.49 8.96 4.85
N ALA A 162 -4.27 9.22 5.31
CA ALA A 162 -3.79 8.80 6.62
C ALA A 162 -2.71 9.75 7.15
N PRO A 163 -2.43 9.72 8.47
CA PRO A 163 -1.37 10.55 9.06
C PRO A 163 0.04 10.26 8.54
N TYR A 164 0.30 9.02 8.11
CA TYR A 164 1.58 8.55 7.58
C TYR A 164 1.42 8.06 6.15
N ALA A 165 2.39 8.37 5.30
CA ALA A 165 2.35 7.99 3.89
C ALA A 165 2.46 6.47 3.68
N ALA A 166 3.23 5.78 4.52
CA ALA A 166 3.27 4.30 4.51
C ALA A 166 1.89 3.68 4.78
N LEU A 167 1.14 4.26 5.71
CA LEU A 167 -0.21 3.80 6.02
C LEU A 167 -1.18 4.08 4.86
N ALA A 168 -1.14 5.29 4.29
CA ALA A 168 -1.96 5.66 3.14
C ALA A 168 -1.68 4.74 1.93
N ASP A 169 -0.40 4.46 1.63
CA ASP A 169 0.04 3.57 0.54
C ASP A 169 -0.53 2.15 0.73
N ALA A 170 -0.35 1.57 1.93
CA ALA A 170 -0.88 0.25 2.26
C ALA A 170 -2.40 0.17 2.21
N LEU A 171 -3.10 1.19 2.74
CA LEU A 171 -4.57 1.24 2.75
C LEU A 171 -5.15 1.39 1.35
N SER A 172 -4.57 2.21 0.48
CA SER A 172 -5.05 2.35 -0.90
C SER A 172 -5.02 1.01 -1.65
N THR A 173 -3.98 0.19 -1.41
CA THR A 173 -3.87 -1.16 -1.97
C THR A 173 -4.89 -2.12 -1.33
N ALA A 174 -5.05 -2.08 0.00
CA ALA A 174 -6.06 -2.87 0.70
C ALA A 174 -7.48 -2.57 0.21
N PHE A 175 -7.82 -1.30 -0.02
CA PHE A 175 -9.15 -0.86 -0.47
C PHE A 175 -9.48 -1.33 -1.89
N LEU A 176 -8.49 -1.62 -2.75
CA LEU A 176 -8.75 -2.30 -4.02
C LEU A 176 -9.17 -3.76 -3.84
N VAL A 177 -8.70 -4.41 -2.78
CA VAL A 177 -9.01 -5.80 -2.43
C VAL A 177 -10.35 -5.90 -1.71
N MET A 178 -10.63 -4.99 -0.79
CA MET A 178 -11.82 -4.98 0.07
C MET A 178 -13.11 -4.68 -0.72
N ALA A 179 -14.23 -5.16 -0.22
CA ALA A 179 -15.55 -4.71 -0.63
C ALA A 179 -15.88 -3.32 -0.07
N SER A 180 -16.81 -2.60 -0.67
CA SER A 180 -17.19 -1.25 -0.21
C SER A 180 -17.68 -1.23 1.23
N GLU A 181 -18.39 -2.25 1.64
CA GLU A 181 -18.90 -2.44 3.00
C GLU A 181 -17.75 -2.62 4.00
N GLU A 182 -16.75 -3.44 3.65
CA GLU A 182 -15.53 -3.64 4.47
C GLU A 182 -14.75 -2.32 4.63
N ILE A 183 -14.64 -1.52 3.57
CA ILE A 183 -13.98 -0.20 3.61
C ILE A 183 -14.74 0.74 4.54
N HIS A 184 -16.07 0.76 4.45
CA HIS A 184 -16.92 1.60 5.29
C HIS A 184 -16.74 1.25 6.77
N GLU A 185 -16.87 -0.02 7.13
CA GLU A 185 -16.65 -0.51 8.50
C GLU A 185 -15.23 -0.21 9.01
N PHE A 186 -14.22 -0.33 8.14
CA PHE A 186 -12.85 0.02 8.47
C PHE A 186 -12.72 1.51 8.81
N CYS A 187 -13.29 2.40 7.99
CA CYS A 187 -13.22 3.85 8.20
C CYS A 187 -14.04 4.34 9.40
N GLU A 188 -15.11 3.63 9.78
CA GLU A 188 -15.87 3.95 11.01
C GLU A 188 -15.11 3.54 12.28
N LYS A 189 -14.27 2.52 12.19
CA LYS A 189 -13.54 1.95 13.34
C LYS A 189 -12.21 2.64 13.61
N HIS A 190 -11.60 3.24 12.59
CA HIS A 190 -10.24 3.77 12.64
C HIS A 190 -10.15 5.25 12.25
#